data_d8633fef17c98712c3083ffe45597162
#
_entry.id   d8633fef17c98712c3083ffe45597162
#
_cell.length_a   1.000
_cell.length_b   1.000
_cell.length_c   1.000
_cell.angle_alpha   90.00
_cell.angle_beta   90.00
_cell.angle_gamma   90.00
#
_symmetry.space_group_name_H-M   'P 1'
#
loop_
_entity.id
_entity.type
_entity.pdbx_description
1 polymer ?
#
loop_
_entity_poly.entity_id
_entity_poly.type
_entity_poly.pdbx_seq_one_letter_code
_entity_poly.pdbx_strand_id
1 'polypeptide(L)'
;MTKKDKLNLINSVKVIVSPWQKGFHCGIIMDSKSKMTTEQYELCSTIARGMIKMATSDPHSTFLWGLRGFADDKKRSDKYLTISSVADFDDESNVIDFLEYLKMKRDKELN
;
A
#
# COMPACT_ATOMS: atom_id res chain seq x y z
N MET A 1 -6.71 8.07 17.74
CA MET A 1 -6.91 8.16 16.28
C MET A 1 -8.16 8.97 15.99
N THR A 2 -8.05 10.00 15.18
CA THR A 2 -9.19 10.80 14.76
C THR A 2 -9.95 10.08 13.64
N LYS A 3 -11.15 10.54 13.33
CA LYS A 3 -11.94 9.97 12.24
C LYS A 3 -11.22 10.03 10.90
N LYS A 4 -10.36 11.06 10.70
CA LYS A 4 -9.60 11.22 9.46
C LYS A 4 -8.57 10.12 9.24
N ASP A 5 -8.04 9.56 10.33
CA ASP A 5 -6.97 8.58 10.28
C ASP A 5 -7.50 7.14 10.29
N LYS A 6 -8.81 6.97 10.35
CA LYS A 6 -9.41 5.64 10.40
C LYS A 6 -9.39 5.00 9.03
N LEU A 7 -8.83 3.81 8.96
CA LEU A 7 -8.77 3.05 7.71
C LEU A 7 -10.16 2.64 7.25
N ASN A 8 -10.41 2.78 5.97
CA ASN A 8 -11.64 2.30 5.36
C ASN A 8 -11.40 0.87 4.87
N LEU A 9 -11.99 -0.09 5.56
CA LEU A 9 -11.74 -1.50 5.27
C LEU A 9 -12.51 -2.02 4.06
N ILE A 10 -13.49 -1.26 3.58
CA ILE A 10 -14.29 -1.66 2.43
C ILE A 10 -13.75 -0.98 1.17
N ASN A 11 -13.61 0.35 1.21
CA ASN A 11 -13.09 1.11 0.06
C ASN A 11 -11.58 1.19 0.14
N SER A 12 -10.94 0.07 -0.13
CA SER A 12 -9.48 -0.03 0.00
C SER A 12 -8.94 -1.19 -0.80
N VAL A 13 -7.67 -1.10 -1.13
CA VAL A 13 -6.89 -2.21 -1.67
C VAL A 13 -6.05 -2.74 -0.52
N LYS A 14 -6.13 -4.03 -0.26
CA LYS A 14 -5.44 -4.65 0.87
C LYS A 14 -4.25 -5.46 0.39
N VAL A 15 -3.11 -5.25 1.04
CA VAL A 15 -1.92 -6.06 0.82
C VAL A 15 -1.89 -7.13 1.90
N ILE A 16 -1.80 -8.37 1.48
CA ILE A 16 -1.75 -9.52 2.40
C ILE A 16 -0.33 -10.07 2.34
N VAL A 17 0.25 -10.30 3.51
CA VAL A 17 1.55 -10.94 3.63
C VAL A 17 1.37 -12.18 4.48
N SER A 18 1.79 -13.33 3.96
CA SER A 18 1.66 -14.59 4.68
C SER A 18 2.97 -15.36 4.62
N PRO A 19 3.22 -16.25 5.60
CA PRO A 19 4.43 -17.08 5.57
C PRO A 19 4.42 -18.03 4.37
N TRP A 20 5.59 -18.22 3.78
CA TRP A 20 5.75 -19.17 2.69
C TRP A 20 7.16 -19.75 2.74
N GLN A 21 7.26 -21.05 3.09
CA GLN A 21 8.56 -21.71 3.23
C GLN A 21 9.51 -20.89 4.11
N LYS A 22 10.66 -20.47 3.57
CA LYS A 22 11.63 -19.64 4.30
C LYS A 22 11.45 -18.15 4.04
N GLY A 23 10.36 -17.76 3.41
CA GLY A 23 10.10 -16.39 3.06
C GLY A 23 8.64 -16.03 3.30
N PHE A 24 8.09 -15.26 2.38
CA PHE A 24 6.73 -14.78 2.50
C PHE A 24 6.07 -14.69 1.13
N HIS A 25 4.76 -14.69 1.16
CA HIS A 25 3.92 -14.58 -0.03
C HIS A 25 3.07 -13.32 0.11
N CYS A 26 3.07 -12.47 -0.91
CA CYS A 26 2.28 -11.26 -0.92
C CYS A 26 1.18 -11.36 -1.95
N GLY A 27 0.04 -10.75 -1.63
CA GLY A 27 -1.07 -10.65 -2.56
C GLY A 27 -1.86 -9.40 -2.33
N ILE A 28 -2.74 -9.09 -3.26
CA ILE A 28 -3.64 -7.96 -3.18
C ILE A 28 -5.06 -8.51 -3.21
N ILE A 29 -5.90 -8.03 -2.30
CA ILE A 29 -7.32 -8.31 -2.34
C ILE A 29 -8.10 -7.01 -2.22
N MET A 30 -9.30 -7.02 -2.79
CA MET A 30 -10.21 -5.90 -2.72
C MET A 30 -11.60 -6.43 -2.41
N ASP A 31 -12.32 -5.70 -1.54
CA ASP A 31 -13.68 -6.09 -1.17
C ASP A 31 -14.60 -5.92 -2.38
N SER A 32 -15.49 -6.90 -2.60
CA SER A 32 -16.44 -6.83 -3.70
C SER A 32 -17.42 -5.67 -3.55
N LYS A 33 -17.59 -5.14 -2.35
CA LYS A 33 -18.45 -4.00 -2.05
C LYS A 33 -17.74 -2.67 -2.16
N SER A 34 -16.47 -2.66 -2.58
CA SER A 34 -15.71 -1.44 -2.72
C SER A 34 -16.33 -0.52 -3.76
N LYS A 35 -16.39 0.78 -3.42
CA LYS A 35 -16.98 1.81 -4.27
C LYS A 35 -15.99 2.92 -4.57
N MET A 36 -14.74 2.56 -4.82
CA MET A 36 -13.72 3.54 -5.17
C MET A 36 -13.95 4.07 -6.58
N THR A 37 -13.61 5.34 -6.78
CA THR A 37 -13.57 5.89 -8.14
C THR A 37 -12.43 5.23 -8.91
N THR A 38 -12.42 5.38 -10.23
CA THR A 38 -11.35 4.83 -11.06
C THR A 38 -9.99 5.37 -10.66
N GLU A 39 -9.91 6.68 -10.37
CA GLU A 39 -8.67 7.31 -9.95
C GLU A 39 -8.20 6.78 -8.60
N GLN A 40 -9.11 6.63 -7.66
CA GLN A 40 -8.79 6.09 -6.34
C GLN A 40 -8.29 4.65 -6.45
N TYR A 41 -8.96 3.85 -7.25
CA TYR A 41 -8.55 2.47 -7.48
C TYR A 41 -7.17 2.40 -8.11
N GLU A 42 -6.92 3.20 -9.15
CA GLU A 42 -5.63 3.20 -9.83
C GLU A 42 -4.50 3.63 -8.89
N LEU A 43 -4.74 4.67 -8.09
CA LEU A 43 -3.75 5.13 -7.12
C LEU A 43 -3.44 4.04 -6.09
N CYS A 44 -4.47 3.54 -5.43
CA CYS A 44 -4.29 2.57 -4.35
C CYS A 44 -3.71 1.25 -4.85
N SER A 45 -4.17 0.76 -6.01
CA SER A 45 -3.66 -0.49 -6.54
C SER A 45 -2.20 -0.35 -7.01
N THR A 46 -1.84 0.80 -7.53
CA THR A 46 -0.46 1.04 -7.96
C THR A 46 0.48 1.11 -6.75
N ILE A 47 0.07 1.81 -5.70
CA ILE A 47 0.86 1.84 -4.46
C ILE A 47 1.02 0.44 -3.89
N ALA A 48 -0.07 -0.34 -3.84
CA ALA A 48 -0.03 -1.70 -3.33
C ALA A 48 0.92 -2.59 -4.15
N ARG A 49 0.85 -2.47 -5.48
CA ARG A 49 1.74 -3.23 -6.37
C ARG A 49 3.20 -2.81 -6.19
N GLY A 50 3.44 -1.51 -6.00
CA GLY A 50 4.77 -1.00 -5.72
C GLY A 50 5.34 -1.56 -4.42
N MET A 51 4.53 -1.60 -3.39
CA MET A 51 4.93 -2.17 -2.10
C MET A 51 5.31 -3.65 -2.25
N ILE A 52 4.49 -4.42 -2.95
CA ILE A 52 4.76 -5.83 -3.20
C ILE A 52 6.03 -6.00 -4.04
N LYS A 53 6.18 -5.21 -5.09
CA LYS A 53 7.36 -5.29 -5.96
C LYS A 53 8.64 -4.98 -5.21
N MET A 54 8.62 -3.96 -4.36
CA MET A 54 9.77 -3.62 -3.51
C MET A 54 10.08 -4.74 -2.54
N ALA A 55 9.06 -5.26 -1.87
CA ALA A 55 9.22 -6.30 -0.87
C ALA A 55 9.76 -7.59 -1.47
N THR A 56 9.27 -7.98 -2.65
CA THR A 56 9.68 -9.24 -3.27
C THR A 56 10.97 -9.13 -4.06
N SER A 57 11.31 -7.93 -4.53
CA SER A 57 12.57 -7.69 -5.25
C SER A 57 13.76 -7.54 -4.30
N ASP A 58 13.53 -6.94 -3.14
CA ASP A 58 14.57 -6.72 -2.13
C ASP A 58 14.00 -6.99 -0.74
N PRO A 59 13.77 -8.27 -0.41
CA PRO A 59 13.18 -8.63 0.87
C PRO A 59 14.06 -8.23 2.06
N HIS A 60 15.37 -8.22 1.87
CA HIS A 60 16.30 -7.87 2.94
C HIS A 60 16.14 -6.42 3.36
N SER A 61 16.15 -5.49 2.41
CA SER A 61 15.96 -4.07 2.71
C SER A 61 14.56 -3.81 3.26
N THR A 62 13.56 -4.50 2.73
CA THR A 62 12.19 -4.38 3.21
C THR A 62 12.10 -4.80 4.68
N PHE A 63 12.76 -5.90 5.03
CA PHE A 63 12.82 -6.37 6.41
C PHE A 63 13.48 -5.35 7.33
N LEU A 64 14.58 -4.73 6.90
CA LEU A 64 15.26 -3.70 7.69
C LEU A 64 14.37 -2.48 7.93
N TRP A 65 13.61 -2.05 6.92
CA TRP A 65 12.64 -0.98 7.08
C TRP A 65 11.54 -1.35 8.06
N GLY A 66 11.10 -2.62 8.02
CA GLY A 66 10.12 -3.13 8.98
C GLY A 66 10.64 -3.07 10.41
N LEU A 67 11.90 -3.43 10.62
CA LEU A 67 12.52 -3.33 11.94
C LEU A 67 12.53 -1.88 12.44
N ARG A 68 12.76 -0.92 11.55
CA ARG A 68 12.68 0.49 11.90
C ARG A 68 11.27 0.89 12.33
N GLY A 69 10.27 0.38 11.61
CA GLY A 69 8.87 0.62 11.97
C GLY A 69 8.56 0.12 13.38
N PHE A 70 9.06 -1.04 13.73
CA PHE A 70 8.91 -1.57 15.10
C PHE A 70 9.60 -0.68 16.13
N ALA A 71 10.78 -0.18 15.80
CA ALA A 71 11.52 0.68 16.73
C ALA A 71 10.80 1.99 16.99
N ASP A 72 10.09 2.50 15.99
CA ASP A 72 9.33 3.74 16.09
C ASP A 72 8.00 3.56 16.82
N ASP A 73 7.52 2.33 16.94
CA ASP A 73 6.25 2.03 17.59
C ASP A 73 6.47 1.78 19.08
N LYS A 74 6.22 2.80 19.86
CA LYS A 74 6.49 2.77 21.31
C LYS A 74 5.39 2.16 22.16
N LYS A 75 4.22 1.91 21.58
CA LYS A 75 3.08 1.39 22.35
C LYS A 75 2.54 0.11 21.73
N ARG A 76 3.06 -1.00 22.19
CA ARG A 76 2.57 -2.32 21.82
C ARG A 76 1.85 -2.93 22.99
N SER A 77 0.66 -2.47 23.25
CA SER A 77 -0.09 -2.96 24.39
C SER A 77 -1.12 -4.01 24.04
N ASP A 78 -1.45 -4.16 22.78
CA ASP A 78 -2.58 -4.99 22.35
C ASP A 78 -2.16 -6.27 21.66
N LYS A 79 -2.97 -7.28 21.85
CA LYS A 79 -2.84 -8.57 21.19
C LYS A 79 -2.95 -8.39 19.65
N TYR A 80 -3.77 -7.45 19.22
CA TYR A 80 -3.90 -7.11 17.80
C TYR A 80 -3.36 -5.71 17.60
N LEU A 81 -2.13 -5.65 17.12
CA LEU A 81 -1.50 -4.37 16.85
C LEU A 81 -2.04 -3.78 15.56
N THR A 82 -2.65 -2.61 15.68
CA THR A 82 -3.08 -1.86 14.50
C THR A 82 -2.11 -0.73 14.27
N ILE A 83 -1.46 -0.75 13.13
CA ILE A 83 -0.55 0.32 12.72
C ILE A 83 -1.18 1.02 11.54
N SER A 84 -1.28 2.33 11.61
CA SER A 84 -1.72 3.10 10.47
C SER A 84 -0.85 4.33 10.30
N SER A 85 -0.68 4.73 9.07
CA SER A 85 0.15 5.86 8.71
C SER A 85 -0.45 6.49 7.48
N VAL A 86 -0.31 7.80 7.36
CA VAL A 86 -0.85 8.53 6.23
C VAL A 86 0.32 9.12 5.44
N ALA A 87 0.25 8.99 4.13
CA ALA A 87 1.16 9.65 3.23
C ALA A 87 0.35 10.49 2.25
N ASP A 88 0.75 11.74 2.10
CA ASP A 88 0.11 12.65 1.16
C ASP A 88 1.12 13.08 0.11
N PHE A 89 0.62 13.31 -1.08
CA PHE A 89 1.39 14.05 -2.06
C PHE A 89 1.27 15.53 -1.68
N ASP A 90 2.40 16.21 -1.54
CA ASP A 90 2.45 17.59 -1.06
C ASP A 90 1.71 18.58 -1.95
N ASP A 91 1.40 18.18 -3.17
CA ASP A 91 0.83 19.06 -4.18
C ASP A 91 -0.11 18.23 -5.06
N GLU A 92 -1.28 18.78 -5.34
CA GLU A 92 -2.24 18.12 -6.24
C GLU A 92 -1.63 17.81 -7.61
N SER A 93 -0.72 18.67 -8.07
CA SER A 93 -0.05 18.43 -9.36
C SER A 93 0.77 17.14 -9.35
N ASN A 94 1.31 16.74 -8.20
CA ASN A 94 2.05 15.49 -8.08
C ASN A 94 1.15 14.28 -8.30
N VAL A 95 -0.08 14.35 -7.81
CA VAL A 95 -1.06 13.27 -8.01
C VAL A 95 -1.45 13.19 -9.48
N ILE A 96 -1.67 14.34 -10.11
CA ILE A 96 -2.02 14.41 -11.54
C ILE A 96 -0.89 13.86 -12.38
N ASP A 97 0.37 14.26 -12.09
CA ASP A 97 1.53 13.76 -12.80
C ASP A 97 1.68 12.24 -12.66
N PHE A 98 1.39 11.73 -11.47
CA PHE A 98 1.45 10.29 -11.21
C PHE A 98 0.43 9.54 -12.05
N LEU A 99 -0.82 10.03 -12.09
CA LEU A 99 -1.87 9.40 -12.87
C LEU A 99 -1.58 9.49 -14.37
N GLU A 100 -1.04 10.61 -14.83
CA GLU A 100 -0.61 10.75 -16.23
C GLU A 100 0.51 9.78 -16.56
N TYR A 101 1.46 9.63 -15.66
CA TYR A 101 2.56 8.67 -15.84
C TYR A 101 2.02 7.25 -16.00
N LEU A 102 1.06 6.86 -15.17
CA LEU A 102 0.44 5.55 -15.25
C LEU A 102 -0.28 5.34 -16.59
N LYS A 103 -0.97 6.38 -17.03
CA LYS A 103 -1.70 6.34 -18.30
C LYS A 103 -0.75 6.17 -19.47
N MET A 104 0.33 6.93 -19.47
CA MET A 104 1.38 6.82 -20.51
C MET A 104 2.01 5.44 -20.53
N LYS A 105 2.28 4.89 -19.35
CA LYS A 105 2.86 3.56 -19.22
C LYS A 105 1.93 2.49 -19.79
N ARG A 106 0.64 2.60 -19.50
CA ARG A 106 -0.36 1.66 -20.04
C ARG A 106 -0.41 1.74 -21.56
N ASP A 107 -0.40 2.96 -22.13
CA ASP A 107 -0.41 3.14 -23.55
C ASP A 107 0.81 2.50 -24.22
N LYS A 108 1.98 2.60 -23.58
CA LYS A 108 3.19 1.96 -24.09
C LYS A 108 3.10 0.43 -24.05
N GLU A 109 2.50 -0.10 -23.01
CA GLU A 109 2.35 -1.55 -22.87
C GLU A 109 1.34 -2.13 -23.87
N LEU A 110 0.38 -1.32 -24.27
CA LEU A 110 -0.63 -1.73 -25.25
C LEU A 110 -0.11 -1.70 -26.70
N ASN A 111 0.97 -1.01 -26.92
CA ASN A 111 1.61 -0.94 -28.23
C ASN A 111 2.74 -1.94 -28.32
#